data_d132efd957a6a5f96d476efe24c8412f
#
_entry.id   d132efd957a6a5f96d476efe24c8412f
#
_cell.length_a   1.000
_cell.length_b   1.000
_cell.length_c   1.000
_cell.angle_alpha   90.00
_cell.angle_beta   90.00
_cell.angle_gamma   90.00
#
_symmetry.space_group_name_H-M   'P 1'
#
loop_
_entity.id
_entity.type
_entity.pdbx_description
1 polymer ?
#
loop_
_entity_poly.entity_id
_entity_poly.type
_entity_poly.pdbx_seq_one_letter_code
_entity_poly.pdbx_strand_id
1 'polypeptide(L)'
;MTKLRLLPFLLLLIGSFALAQTKPRARDLGVPFDGAPGPNNAITDVKGVEVGHTTLISGSGKLKVGDGPVRTGVTAVLPRGKDSKDAVFGAWFTLNGNGEMTGTTWVEDSGFVDGPIMITNTHSVGVVRDAVIAWKVKRGPPDEEGYFWSLPVVAETWDGYLNDINGFHVKPEHVFYALDSAHAGPVEEGNVGGGTGMVCNEFKGGIGTASRVLDAKSGGYTIGVLVQCNYGVREQLRIAGVPVGHEISEHTVWKDDVGSIIIVVATDAPLIPTQLKRVARRASLGLGRNGSYSGDGSGDIFIAFSTANAGAVGPKGVHDLKMLPNDQMDPIFLATVQAVEEAVINAMVAAETMTGANDRTVIALPHDKLREVLRKYNRLAK
;
A
#
# COMPACT_ATOMS: atom_id res chain seq x y z
N MET A 1 -14.25 62.90 41.45
CA MET A 1 -13.87 61.48 41.51
C MET A 1 -14.57 60.70 40.40
N THR A 2 -13.88 60.63 39.25
CA THR A 2 -14.45 60.06 38.00
C THR A 2 -13.96 58.62 37.87
N LYS A 3 -14.87 57.67 37.91
CA LYS A 3 -14.56 56.22 37.78
C LYS A 3 -14.40 55.86 36.31
N LEU A 4 -13.20 55.52 35.90
CA LEU A 4 -12.86 54.96 34.60
C LEU A 4 -13.25 53.49 34.54
N ARG A 5 -14.19 53.14 33.65
CA ARG A 5 -14.57 51.75 33.40
C ARG A 5 -13.70 51.16 32.29
N LEU A 6 -12.81 50.21 32.61
CA LEU A 6 -12.11 49.39 31.62
C LEU A 6 -13.05 48.35 31.04
N LEU A 7 -13.24 48.39 29.73
CA LEU A 7 -13.88 47.31 28.94
C LEU A 7 -12.79 46.28 28.61
N PRO A 8 -13.00 44.97 28.81
CA PRO A 8 -12.08 43.96 28.34
C PRO A 8 -12.29 43.71 26.84
N PHE A 9 -11.22 43.92 26.07
CA PHE A 9 -11.19 43.52 24.65
C PHE A 9 -10.98 42.02 24.58
N LEU A 10 -12.03 41.27 24.16
CA LEU A 10 -11.97 39.83 23.89
C LEU A 10 -11.40 39.64 22.48
N LEU A 11 -10.10 39.29 22.37
CA LEU A 11 -9.50 38.88 21.10
C LEU A 11 -10.01 37.47 20.75
N LEU A 12 -10.92 37.41 19.77
CA LEU A 12 -11.25 36.15 19.10
C LEU A 12 -10.08 35.73 18.22
N LEU A 13 -9.31 34.75 18.65
CA LEU A 13 -8.38 34.01 17.79
C LEU A 13 -9.20 33.11 16.85
N ILE A 14 -9.44 33.58 15.63
CA ILE A 14 -9.95 32.75 14.53
C ILE A 14 -8.76 31.90 14.09
N GLY A 15 -8.67 30.68 14.61
CA GLY A 15 -7.77 29.67 14.09
C GLY A 15 -8.19 29.31 12.66
N SER A 16 -7.42 29.76 11.67
CA SER A 16 -7.54 29.29 10.30
C SER A 16 -7.15 27.81 10.27
N PHE A 17 -8.13 26.91 10.32
CA PHE A 17 -7.92 25.53 9.92
C PHE A 17 -7.62 25.58 8.41
N ALA A 18 -6.35 25.52 8.04
CA ALA A 18 -5.96 25.18 6.69
C ALA A 18 -6.49 23.75 6.45
N LEU A 19 -7.57 23.63 5.70
CA LEU A 19 -7.99 22.36 5.11
C LEU A 19 -6.81 21.90 4.25
N ALA A 20 -6.08 20.90 4.70
CA ALA A 20 -5.08 20.25 3.86
C ALA A 20 -5.82 19.82 2.59
N GLN A 21 -5.38 20.35 1.45
CA GLN A 21 -5.96 20.01 0.16
C GLN A 21 -5.72 18.52 -0.05
N THR A 22 -6.77 17.72 0.04
CA THR A 22 -6.68 16.29 -0.20
C THR A 22 -6.26 16.07 -1.65
N LYS A 23 -5.21 15.26 -1.86
CA LYS A 23 -4.75 14.90 -3.21
C LYS A 23 -5.90 14.27 -3.99
N PRO A 24 -6.07 14.59 -5.29
CA PRO A 24 -7.12 13.97 -6.08
C PRO A 24 -6.85 12.47 -6.23
N ARG A 25 -7.91 11.71 -6.34
CA ARG A 25 -7.89 10.30 -6.67
C ARG A 25 -8.37 10.06 -8.11
N ALA A 26 -8.15 8.90 -8.64
CA ALA A 26 -8.47 8.62 -10.04
C ALA A 26 -9.96 8.82 -10.38
N ARG A 27 -10.87 8.50 -9.45
CA ARG A 27 -12.31 8.79 -9.62
C ARG A 27 -12.62 10.27 -9.69
N ASP A 28 -11.90 11.11 -8.95
CA ASP A 28 -12.08 12.58 -8.96
C ASP A 28 -11.67 13.17 -10.31
N LEU A 29 -10.78 12.50 -11.05
CA LEU A 29 -10.38 12.85 -12.41
C LEU A 29 -11.34 12.32 -13.48
N GLY A 30 -12.39 11.58 -13.10
CA GLY A 30 -13.34 10.97 -14.01
C GLY A 30 -12.85 9.65 -14.63
N VAL A 31 -11.89 8.95 -14.03
CA VAL A 31 -11.52 7.59 -14.44
C VAL A 31 -12.63 6.63 -14.03
N PRO A 32 -13.25 5.88 -14.97
CA PRO A 32 -14.31 4.95 -14.63
C PRO A 32 -13.73 3.65 -14.05
N PHE A 33 -14.30 3.20 -12.95
CA PHE A 33 -13.99 1.90 -12.35
C PHE A 33 -15.27 1.16 -12.00
N ASP A 34 -15.26 -0.14 -12.22
CA ASP A 34 -16.34 -1.03 -11.85
C ASP A 34 -16.35 -1.34 -10.34
N GLY A 35 -17.52 -1.72 -9.84
CA GLY A 35 -17.74 -2.09 -8.44
C GLY A 35 -17.93 -0.89 -7.51
N ALA A 36 -18.58 -1.14 -6.37
CA ALA A 36 -18.87 -0.13 -5.36
C ALA A 36 -17.69 -0.01 -4.37
N PRO A 37 -17.06 1.17 -4.22
CA PRO A 37 -16.05 1.38 -3.19
C PRO A 37 -16.69 1.47 -1.81
N GLY A 38 -15.91 1.19 -0.76
CA GLY A 38 -16.25 1.51 0.62
C GLY A 38 -16.10 3.01 0.92
N PRO A 39 -16.38 3.43 2.16
CA PRO A 39 -16.42 4.86 2.54
C PRO A 39 -15.11 5.62 2.29
N ASN A 40 -13.97 4.97 2.52
CA ASN A 40 -12.64 5.55 2.31
C ASN A 40 -12.06 5.15 0.95
N ASN A 41 -12.69 4.19 0.26
CA ASN A 41 -12.14 3.52 -0.91
C ASN A 41 -10.66 3.08 -0.67
N ALA A 42 -10.39 2.46 0.47
CA ALA A 42 -9.07 2.12 0.96
C ALA A 42 -9.05 0.74 1.62
N ILE A 43 -7.85 0.17 1.80
CA ILE A 43 -7.68 -1.12 2.50
C ILE A 43 -8.26 -1.09 3.92
N THR A 44 -8.29 0.07 4.54
CA THR A 44 -8.85 0.33 5.88
C THR A 44 -10.38 0.26 5.95
N ASP A 45 -11.09 0.14 4.83
CA ASP A 45 -12.51 -0.18 4.82
C ASP A 45 -12.78 -1.61 5.31
N VAL A 46 -11.78 -2.48 5.27
CA VAL A 46 -11.83 -3.78 5.96
C VAL A 46 -11.64 -3.52 7.46
N LYS A 47 -12.68 -3.80 8.22
CA LYS A 47 -12.74 -3.51 9.65
C LYS A 47 -11.56 -4.08 10.43
N GLY A 48 -10.89 -3.23 11.19
CA GLY A 48 -9.75 -3.55 12.04
C GLY A 48 -8.40 -3.31 11.35
N VAL A 49 -8.36 -3.11 10.03
CA VAL A 49 -7.13 -2.81 9.33
C VAL A 49 -6.71 -1.37 9.60
N GLU A 50 -5.45 -1.20 9.97
CA GLU A 50 -4.80 0.11 10.15
C GLU A 50 -3.57 0.22 9.25
N VAL A 51 -3.29 1.45 8.79
CA VAL A 51 -2.13 1.77 7.94
C VAL A 51 -1.36 2.94 8.54
N GLY A 52 -0.02 2.86 8.51
CA GLY A 52 0.85 3.94 8.93
C GLY A 52 2.05 4.09 8.03
N HIS A 53 2.62 5.30 7.97
CA HIS A 53 3.73 5.63 7.10
C HIS A 53 4.82 6.40 7.82
N THR A 54 6.06 6.17 7.41
CA THR A 54 7.19 7.07 7.68
C THR A 54 7.85 7.43 6.36
N THR A 55 7.84 8.71 6.03
CA THR A 55 8.39 9.24 4.77
C THR A 55 9.71 9.95 5.05
N LEU A 56 10.77 9.61 4.30
CA LEU A 56 12.10 10.17 4.43
C LEU A 56 12.50 10.90 3.14
N ILE A 57 12.55 12.22 3.21
CA ILE A 57 12.94 13.09 2.10
C ILE A 57 13.99 14.10 2.62
N SER A 58 15.21 14.02 2.08
CA SER A 58 16.28 14.98 2.40
C SER A 58 17.34 15.05 1.31
N GLY A 59 18.09 16.15 1.29
CA GLY A 59 19.19 16.34 0.35
C GLY A 59 18.78 16.55 -1.11
N SER A 60 19.74 16.96 -1.94
CA SER A 60 19.60 17.18 -3.39
C SER A 60 20.96 17.08 -4.08
N GLY A 61 20.98 17.00 -5.41
CA GLY A 61 22.20 17.00 -6.20
C GLY A 61 22.82 15.62 -6.38
N LYS A 62 24.16 15.57 -6.47
CA LYS A 62 24.92 14.34 -6.71
C LYS A 62 24.73 13.31 -5.60
N LEU A 63 24.55 12.06 -6.00
CA LEU A 63 24.52 10.92 -5.08
C LEU A 63 25.86 10.80 -4.34
N LYS A 64 25.78 10.79 -3.02
CA LYS A 64 26.88 10.44 -2.13
C LYS A 64 26.40 9.44 -1.10
N VAL A 65 26.93 8.23 -1.17
CA VAL A 65 26.50 7.11 -0.31
C VAL A 65 26.67 7.47 1.17
N GLY A 66 25.60 7.34 1.93
CA GLY A 66 25.50 7.69 3.34
C GLY A 66 25.02 9.12 3.62
N ASP A 67 25.09 10.02 2.63
CA ASP A 67 24.66 11.42 2.75
C ASP A 67 23.33 11.70 2.00
N GLY A 68 23.05 10.96 0.94
CA GLY A 68 21.82 11.13 0.14
C GLY A 68 22.08 11.56 -1.31
N PRO A 69 21.06 12.07 -2.03
CA PRO A 69 19.69 12.39 -1.60
C PRO A 69 18.87 11.18 -1.13
N VAL A 70 18.02 11.42 -0.12
CA VAL A 70 17.14 10.39 0.46
C VAL A 70 15.71 10.54 -0.05
N ARG A 71 15.14 9.47 -0.62
CA ARG A 71 13.77 9.38 -1.13
C ARG A 71 13.22 7.98 -0.84
N THR A 72 12.92 7.71 0.42
CA THR A 72 12.54 6.37 0.88
C THR A 72 11.56 6.43 2.06
N GLY A 73 11.25 5.30 2.66
CA GLY A 73 10.40 5.23 3.85
C GLY A 73 9.94 3.84 4.18
N VAL A 74 8.94 3.77 5.06
CA VAL A 74 8.32 2.56 5.55
C VAL A 74 6.80 2.69 5.58
N THR A 75 6.10 1.68 5.11
CA THR A 75 4.65 1.53 5.22
C THR A 75 4.33 0.32 6.08
N ALA A 76 3.42 0.48 7.03
CA ALA A 76 2.90 -0.59 7.89
C ALA A 76 1.42 -0.85 7.57
N VAL A 77 1.05 -2.11 7.38
CA VAL A 77 -0.34 -2.57 7.31
C VAL A 77 -0.56 -3.53 8.48
N LEU A 78 -1.45 -3.17 9.39
CA LEU A 78 -1.75 -3.96 10.58
C LEU A 78 -3.13 -4.61 10.40
N PRO A 79 -3.21 -5.94 10.24
CA PRO A 79 -4.46 -6.64 9.90
C PRO A 79 -5.59 -6.48 10.91
N ARG A 80 -5.24 -6.30 12.20
CA ARG A 80 -6.20 -6.10 13.31
C ARG A 80 -5.87 -4.90 14.19
N GLY A 81 -5.17 -3.91 13.60
CA GLY A 81 -4.69 -2.74 14.34
C GLY A 81 -3.50 -3.03 15.27
N LYS A 82 -2.92 -1.96 15.79
CA LYS A 82 -1.67 -2.00 16.56
C LYS A 82 -1.81 -2.61 17.96
N ASP A 83 -3.01 -2.67 18.50
CA ASP A 83 -3.24 -3.18 19.85
C ASP A 83 -3.64 -4.66 19.88
N SER A 84 -3.90 -5.27 18.73
CA SER A 84 -4.24 -6.68 18.63
C SER A 84 -2.98 -7.55 18.57
N LYS A 85 -3.04 -8.71 19.24
CA LYS A 85 -2.05 -9.78 19.15
C LYS A 85 -2.57 -10.99 18.39
N ASP A 86 -3.80 -10.92 17.88
CA ASP A 86 -4.47 -12.03 17.20
C ASP A 86 -4.02 -12.11 15.75
N ALA A 87 -3.45 -13.23 15.35
CA ALA A 87 -3.04 -13.49 13.99
C ALA A 87 -4.27 -13.64 13.06
N VAL A 88 -4.07 -13.47 11.79
CA VAL A 88 -5.10 -13.63 10.76
C VAL A 88 -4.75 -14.76 9.81
N PHE A 89 -5.75 -15.45 9.26
CA PHE A 89 -5.48 -16.31 8.11
C PHE A 89 -4.90 -15.49 6.96
N GLY A 90 -3.83 -16.03 6.36
CA GLY A 90 -3.17 -15.40 5.23
C GLY A 90 -2.57 -16.40 4.26
N ALA A 91 -2.26 -15.90 3.08
CA ALA A 91 -1.51 -16.63 2.07
C ALA A 91 -0.82 -15.65 1.13
N TRP A 92 0.28 -16.06 0.54
CA TRP A 92 1.07 -15.27 -0.39
C TRP A 92 1.16 -15.93 -1.76
N PHE A 93 1.54 -15.15 -2.75
CA PHE A 93 1.79 -15.61 -4.10
C PHE A 93 2.85 -14.74 -4.75
N THR A 94 3.88 -15.34 -5.33
CA THR A 94 4.83 -14.65 -6.21
C THR A 94 4.45 -14.91 -7.66
N LEU A 95 4.22 -13.83 -8.41
CA LEU A 95 4.04 -13.89 -9.85
C LEU A 95 5.39 -13.88 -10.53
N ASN A 96 6.31 -13.06 -10.02
CA ASN A 96 7.69 -12.95 -10.47
C ASN A 96 8.60 -12.67 -9.25
N GLY A 97 9.75 -13.32 -9.18
CA GLY A 97 10.49 -13.52 -7.94
C GLY A 97 11.73 -12.65 -7.75
N ASN A 98 11.97 -11.64 -8.60
CA ASN A 98 13.10 -10.73 -8.39
C ASN A 98 12.78 -9.67 -7.31
N GLY A 99 12.51 -10.13 -6.09
CA GLY A 99 12.13 -9.32 -4.93
C GLY A 99 12.14 -10.12 -3.64
N GLU A 100 11.92 -9.44 -2.53
CA GLU A 100 11.95 -10.02 -1.18
C GLU A 100 10.61 -9.83 -0.46
N MET A 101 10.16 -10.90 0.20
CA MET A 101 9.12 -10.84 1.24
C MET A 101 9.47 -11.85 2.33
N THR A 102 9.88 -11.36 3.49
CA THR A 102 10.27 -12.23 4.62
C THR A 102 9.04 -12.88 5.26
N GLY A 103 9.25 -13.93 6.05
CA GLY A 103 8.19 -14.60 6.80
C GLY A 103 7.26 -15.48 5.96
N THR A 104 7.39 -15.46 4.64
CA THR A 104 6.51 -16.19 3.71
C THR A 104 6.55 -17.70 3.86
N THR A 105 7.69 -18.27 4.26
CA THR A 105 7.83 -19.70 4.55
C THR A 105 6.87 -20.12 5.68
N TRP A 106 6.78 -19.32 6.74
CA TRP A 106 5.85 -19.58 7.84
C TRP A 106 4.39 -19.33 7.45
N VAL A 107 4.12 -18.26 6.69
CA VAL A 107 2.77 -18.01 6.14
C VAL A 107 2.30 -19.17 5.27
N GLU A 108 3.19 -19.76 4.46
CA GLU A 108 2.84 -20.92 3.61
C GLU A 108 2.55 -22.17 4.43
N ASP A 109 3.34 -22.43 5.47
CA ASP A 109 3.25 -23.64 6.28
C ASP A 109 2.08 -23.57 7.29
N SER A 110 1.98 -22.45 8.03
CA SER A 110 0.97 -22.27 9.07
C SER A 110 -0.38 -21.80 8.56
N GLY A 111 -0.42 -21.06 7.47
CA GLY A 111 -1.61 -20.36 6.97
C GLY A 111 -1.93 -19.07 7.73
N PHE A 112 -1.01 -18.55 8.57
CA PHE A 112 -1.22 -17.37 9.38
C PHE A 112 -0.22 -16.25 9.08
N VAL A 113 -0.71 -15.02 9.16
CA VAL A 113 0.08 -13.79 9.27
C VAL A 113 0.01 -13.31 10.71
N ASP A 114 1.15 -13.34 11.38
CA ASP A 114 1.29 -12.93 12.77
C ASP A 114 1.88 -11.51 12.87
N GLY A 115 1.00 -10.53 12.87
CA GLY A 115 1.34 -9.12 13.09
C GLY A 115 1.39 -8.29 11.80
N PRO A 116 2.14 -7.17 11.82
CA PRO A 116 2.14 -6.23 10.71
C PRO A 116 2.80 -6.81 9.45
N ILE A 117 2.29 -6.37 8.30
CA ILE A 117 2.91 -6.50 6.99
C ILE A 117 3.60 -5.17 6.70
N MET A 118 4.93 -5.19 6.59
CA MET A 118 5.72 -4.00 6.35
C MET A 118 6.17 -3.93 4.90
N ILE A 119 6.27 -2.72 4.34
CA ILE A 119 6.78 -2.49 2.99
C ILE A 119 7.80 -1.35 3.03
N THR A 120 8.95 -1.54 2.39
CA THR A 120 10.06 -0.57 2.39
C THR A 120 10.86 -0.67 1.09
N ASN A 121 12.13 -0.26 1.08
CA ASN A 121 13.05 -0.47 -0.04
C ASN A 121 13.87 -1.75 0.13
N THR A 122 14.48 -2.21 -0.97
CA THR A 122 15.23 -3.48 -1.05
C THR A 122 16.31 -3.63 0.03
N HIS A 123 17.10 -2.60 0.30
CA HIS A 123 18.21 -2.69 1.26
C HIS A 123 17.78 -2.46 2.72
N SER A 124 16.52 -2.10 2.96
CA SER A 124 16.01 -1.84 4.30
C SER A 124 15.20 -3.00 4.90
N VAL A 125 15.01 -4.10 4.17
CA VAL A 125 14.23 -5.27 4.65
C VAL A 125 14.78 -5.77 5.99
N GLY A 126 16.09 -5.91 6.12
CA GLY A 126 16.73 -6.41 7.36
C GLY A 126 16.43 -5.54 8.58
N VAL A 127 16.68 -4.24 8.50
CA VAL A 127 16.46 -3.31 9.62
C VAL A 127 14.97 -3.20 9.97
N VAL A 128 14.07 -3.22 8.98
CA VAL A 128 12.63 -3.18 9.21
C VAL A 128 12.17 -4.46 9.93
N ARG A 129 12.66 -5.63 9.49
CA ARG A 129 12.36 -6.91 10.14
C ARG A 129 12.77 -6.92 11.60
N ASP A 130 14.02 -6.55 11.89
CA ASP A 130 14.55 -6.52 13.26
C ASP A 130 13.80 -5.50 14.14
N ALA A 131 13.46 -4.35 13.59
CA ALA A 131 12.69 -3.32 14.29
C ALA A 131 11.26 -3.79 14.62
N VAL A 132 10.58 -4.53 13.75
CA VAL A 132 9.26 -5.12 14.07
C VAL A 132 9.37 -6.07 15.25
N ILE A 133 10.40 -6.93 15.29
CA ILE A 133 10.62 -7.82 16.43
C ILE A 133 10.84 -6.99 17.70
N ALA A 134 11.71 -5.99 17.66
CA ALA A 134 11.98 -5.12 18.81
C ALA A 134 10.72 -4.36 19.28
N TRP A 135 9.87 -3.89 18.35
CA TRP A 135 8.59 -3.25 18.68
C TRP A 135 7.63 -4.20 19.37
N LYS A 136 7.51 -5.45 18.89
CA LYS A 136 6.67 -6.49 19.50
C LYS A 136 7.17 -6.86 20.89
N VAL A 137 8.48 -7.03 21.08
CA VAL A 137 9.12 -7.32 22.37
C VAL A 137 8.80 -6.23 23.40
N LYS A 138 8.83 -4.95 23.02
CA LYS A 138 8.49 -3.83 23.91
C LYS A 138 7.01 -3.80 24.34
N ARG A 139 6.10 -4.33 23.50
CA ARG A 139 4.64 -4.26 23.70
C ARG A 139 4.04 -5.54 24.24
N GLY A 140 4.73 -6.65 24.14
CA GLY A 140 4.27 -7.95 24.59
C GLY A 140 5.00 -8.40 25.85
N PRO A 141 4.32 -9.04 26.84
CA PRO A 141 5.03 -9.80 27.83
C PRO A 141 5.73 -10.96 27.10
N PRO A 142 6.95 -11.31 27.49
CA PRO A 142 7.52 -12.60 27.13
C PRO A 142 6.57 -13.71 27.62
N ASP A 143 6.70 -14.92 27.08
CA ASP A 143 6.06 -16.08 27.69
C ASP A 143 6.56 -16.31 29.13
N GLU A 144 6.02 -17.31 29.82
CA GLU A 144 6.40 -17.58 31.21
C GLU A 144 7.89 -17.91 31.39
N GLU A 145 8.56 -18.33 30.31
CA GLU A 145 9.98 -18.66 30.27
C GLU A 145 10.85 -17.47 29.84
N GLY A 146 10.26 -16.34 29.45
CA GLY A 146 10.96 -15.13 29.01
C GLY A 146 11.28 -15.06 27.52
N TYR A 147 10.75 -15.99 26.71
CA TYR A 147 10.95 -16.01 25.26
C TYR A 147 9.91 -15.19 24.51
N PHE A 148 10.34 -14.64 23.39
CA PHE A 148 9.47 -14.02 22.40
C PHE A 148 9.88 -14.48 20.99
N TRP A 149 8.93 -14.98 20.24
CA TRP A 149 9.14 -15.48 18.88
C TRP A 149 8.27 -14.73 17.89
N SER A 150 8.85 -14.34 16.75
CA SER A 150 8.12 -13.70 15.63
C SER A 150 8.89 -13.86 14.32
N LEU A 151 8.15 -14.09 13.24
CA LEU A 151 8.64 -14.09 11.86
C LEU A 151 7.93 -13.00 11.06
N PRO A 152 8.35 -11.72 11.16
CA PRO A 152 7.67 -10.61 10.51
C PRO A 152 7.63 -10.74 8.99
N VAL A 153 6.53 -10.29 8.39
CA VAL A 153 6.40 -10.11 6.95
C VAL A 153 6.90 -8.71 6.59
N VAL A 154 7.99 -8.65 5.82
CA VAL A 154 8.56 -7.40 5.29
C VAL A 154 8.80 -7.60 3.81
N ALA A 155 8.16 -6.76 3.00
CA ALA A 155 8.27 -6.73 1.55
C ALA A 155 8.99 -5.47 1.06
N GLU A 156 9.42 -5.46 -0.20
CA GLU A 156 10.18 -4.33 -0.72
C GLU A 156 9.93 -4.10 -2.21
N THR A 157 10.28 -2.89 -2.67
CA THR A 157 10.55 -2.54 -4.05
C THR A 157 11.76 -1.60 -4.13
N TRP A 158 12.47 -1.61 -5.26
CA TRP A 158 13.73 -0.87 -5.43
C TRP A 158 13.51 0.63 -5.68
N ASP A 159 14.08 1.51 -4.85
CA ASP A 159 13.98 2.96 -4.97
C ASP A 159 15.27 3.66 -5.44
N GLY A 160 16.32 2.91 -5.78
CA GLY A 160 17.66 3.44 -6.06
C GLY A 160 17.78 4.35 -7.28
N TYR A 161 16.70 4.59 -8.05
CA TYR A 161 16.72 5.61 -9.10
C TYR A 161 16.72 7.04 -8.53
N LEU A 162 15.94 7.27 -7.47
CA LEU A 162 15.78 8.57 -6.82
C LEU A 162 16.48 8.64 -5.45
N ASN A 163 16.74 7.50 -4.82
CA ASN A 163 17.22 7.38 -3.44
C ASN A 163 18.68 6.93 -3.39
N ASP A 164 19.40 7.39 -2.38
CA ASP A 164 20.66 6.76 -1.93
C ASP A 164 20.35 5.46 -1.19
N ILE A 165 20.02 4.41 -1.94
CA ILE A 165 19.62 3.12 -1.38
C ILE A 165 20.75 2.44 -0.60
N ASN A 166 22.02 2.69 -0.98
CA ASN A 166 23.21 2.15 -0.32
C ASN A 166 23.60 2.89 0.96
N GLY A 167 22.96 4.01 1.27
CA GLY A 167 23.17 4.80 2.47
C GLY A 167 22.48 4.25 3.72
N PHE A 168 21.59 3.25 3.56
CA PHE A 168 20.86 2.61 4.67
C PHE A 168 20.14 3.61 5.59
N HIS A 169 19.38 4.53 5.00
CA HIS A 169 18.74 5.66 5.69
C HIS A 169 17.55 5.28 6.56
N VAL A 170 16.89 4.14 6.30
CA VAL A 170 15.84 3.62 7.18
C VAL A 170 16.46 3.09 8.46
N LYS A 171 15.91 3.53 9.61
CA LYS A 171 16.36 3.16 10.95
C LYS A 171 15.20 2.60 11.78
N PRO A 172 15.45 1.91 12.92
CA PRO A 172 14.39 1.33 13.74
C PRO A 172 13.31 2.33 14.18
N GLU A 173 13.69 3.57 14.51
CA GLU A 173 12.74 4.62 14.91
C GLU A 173 11.73 4.95 13.81
N HIS A 174 12.11 4.88 12.54
CA HIS A 174 11.19 5.09 11.43
C HIS A 174 10.13 3.97 11.33
N VAL A 175 10.53 2.75 11.65
CA VAL A 175 9.62 1.59 11.70
C VAL A 175 8.65 1.73 12.87
N PHE A 176 9.16 2.11 14.04
CA PHE A 176 8.33 2.34 15.23
C PHE A 176 7.30 3.42 14.95
N TYR A 177 7.71 4.54 14.34
CA TYR A 177 6.79 5.61 13.99
C TYR A 177 5.68 5.13 13.03
N ALA A 178 6.02 4.40 11.96
CA ALA A 178 5.03 3.84 11.03
C ALA A 178 4.02 2.91 11.73
N LEU A 179 4.49 2.08 12.68
CA LEU A 179 3.65 1.18 13.46
C LEU A 179 2.77 1.93 14.46
N ASP A 180 3.34 2.88 15.21
CA ASP A 180 2.64 3.60 16.27
C ASP A 180 1.66 4.65 15.73
N SER A 181 1.94 5.25 14.55
CA SER A 181 1.05 6.18 13.86
C SER A 181 -0.04 5.51 13.03
N ALA A 182 -0.03 4.18 12.90
CA ALA A 182 -1.03 3.46 12.12
C ALA A 182 -2.45 3.73 12.64
N HIS A 183 -3.39 3.92 11.71
CA HIS A 183 -4.78 4.26 12.01
C HIS A 183 -5.74 3.70 10.94
N ALA A 184 -7.00 3.56 11.31
CA ALA A 184 -8.10 3.31 10.38
C ALA A 184 -8.54 4.62 9.70
N GLY A 185 -9.38 4.52 8.66
CA GLY A 185 -9.87 5.68 7.91
C GLY A 185 -9.09 5.94 6.62
N PRO A 186 -9.04 7.17 6.11
CA PRO A 186 -8.33 7.50 4.88
C PRO A 186 -6.85 7.17 4.97
N VAL A 187 -6.30 6.63 3.88
CA VAL A 187 -4.87 6.28 3.75
C VAL A 187 -4.19 7.31 2.85
N GLU A 188 -3.02 7.79 3.26
CA GLU A 188 -2.20 8.65 2.42
C GLU A 188 -1.64 7.87 1.22
N GLU A 189 -1.64 8.51 0.02
CA GLU A 189 -1.24 7.90 -1.25
C GLU A 189 -0.15 8.71 -1.96
N GLY A 190 0.50 8.10 -2.95
CA GLY A 190 1.58 8.70 -3.74
C GLY A 190 2.94 8.59 -3.06
N ASN A 191 3.67 9.71 -2.97
CA ASN A 191 5.07 9.76 -2.50
C ASN A 191 5.19 9.63 -0.98
N VAL A 192 4.61 8.62 -0.37
CA VAL A 192 4.57 8.43 1.09
C VAL A 192 5.09 7.06 1.49
N GLY A 193 5.59 6.96 2.71
CA GLY A 193 6.07 5.72 3.27
C GLY A 193 7.09 5.02 2.37
N GLY A 194 7.00 3.70 2.26
CA GLY A 194 7.82 2.90 1.35
C GLY A 194 7.68 3.31 -0.11
N GLY A 195 6.56 3.95 -0.50
CA GLY A 195 6.30 4.42 -1.86
C GLY A 195 7.04 5.71 -2.27
N THR A 196 7.79 6.33 -1.37
CA THR A 196 8.40 7.65 -1.57
C THR A 196 9.27 7.75 -2.82
N GLY A 197 10.20 6.82 -3.05
CA GLY A 197 11.13 6.84 -4.19
C GLY A 197 10.67 6.04 -5.42
N MET A 198 9.45 5.52 -5.44
CA MET A 198 8.97 4.54 -6.42
C MET A 198 8.57 5.16 -7.77
N VAL A 199 8.73 4.37 -8.84
CA VAL A 199 8.46 4.76 -10.24
C VAL A 199 7.52 3.73 -10.85
N CYS A 200 6.32 4.15 -11.26
CA CYS A 200 5.28 3.27 -11.78
C CYS A 200 4.93 3.63 -13.24
N ASN A 201 5.12 2.69 -14.15
CA ASN A 201 5.01 2.93 -15.60
C ASN A 201 5.78 4.20 -16.04
N GLU A 202 6.96 4.41 -15.46
CA GLU A 202 7.86 5.54 -15.70
C GLU A 202 7.26 6.93 -15.36
N PHE A 203 6.09 6.96 -14.71
CA PHE A 203 5.62 8.10 -13.93
C PHE A 203 6.01 7.94 -12.47
N LYS A 204 5.91 9.00 -11.68
CA LYS A 204 6.06 8.87 -10.24
C LYS A 204 5.00 7.90 -9.72
N GLY A 205 5.47 6.85 -9.05
CA GLY A 205 4.66 5.85 -8.38
C GLY A 205 4.56 6.08 -6.88
N GLY A 206 4.23 5.04 -6.14
CA GLY A 206 4.15 5.12 -4.69
C GLY A 206 3.10 4.20 -4.08
N ILE A 207 2.53 4.66 -2.96
CA ILE A 207 1.43 3.97 -2.30
C ILE A 207 0.11 4.31 -2.98
N GLY A 208 -0.71 3.28 -3.21
CA GLY A 208 -2.09 3.43 -3.66
C GLY A 208 -3.01 2.44 -2.96
N THR A 209 -4.27 2.79 -2.84
CA THR A 209 -5.25 1.94 -2.18
C THR A 209 -6.62 2.03 -2.84
N ALA A 210 -7.42 0.99 -2.68
CA ALA A 210 -8.83 0.97 -3.08
C ALA A 210 -9.58 -0.12 -2.33
N SER A 211 -10.91 -0.05 -2.35
CA SER A 211 -11.77 -1.08 -1.80
C SER A 211 -12.96 -1.40 -2.69
N ARG A 212 -13.59 -2.55 -2.44
CA ARG A 212 -14.87 -2.96 -3.00
C ARG A 212 -15.74 -3.54 -1.91
N VAL A 213 -16.99 -3.09 -1.87
CA VAL A 213 -18.02 -3.66 -1.01
C VAL A 213 -18.97 -4.47 -1.88
N LEU A 214 -19.10 -5.75 -1.57
CA LEU A 214 -20.01 -6.64 -2.27
C LEU A 214 -21.46 -6.37 -1.86
N ASP A 215 -22.40 -6.64 -2.73
CA ASP A 215 -23.81 -6.56 -2.40
C ASP A 215 -24.21 -7.64 -1.36
N ALA A 216 -25.38 -7.46 -0.74
CA ALA A 216 -25.86 -8.38 0.29
C ALA A 216 -26.09 -9.81 -0.24
N LYS A 217 -26.40 -9.97 -1.54
CA LYS A 217 -26.59 -11.29 -2.15
C LYS A 217 -25.28 -12.04 -2.29
N SER A 218 -24.18 -11.30 -2.43
CA SER A 218 -22.81 -11.81 -2.48
C SER A 218 -22.12 -11.82 -1.10
N GLY A 219 -22.90 -11.68 -0.01
CA GLY A 219 -22.45 -11.75 1.38
C GLY A 219 -22.09 -10.42 2.03
N GLY A 220 -22.13 -9.30 1.31
CA GLY A 220 -21.84 -7.96 1.84
C GLY A 220 -20.39 -7.75 2.28
N TYR A 221 -19.47 -8.62 1.85
CA TYR A 221 -18.07 -8.56 2.26
C TYR A 221 -17.32 -7.36 1.65
N THR A 222 -16.31 -6.91 2.37
CA THR A 222 -15.39 -5.86 1.93
C THR A 222 -14.06 -6.48 1.49
N ILE A 223 -13.56 -6.05 0.34
CA ILE A 223 -12.21 -6.32 -0.15
C ILE A 223 -11.46 -5.02 -0.22
N GLY A 224 -10.33 -4.92 0.47
CA GLY A 224 -9.44 -3.77 0.48
C GLY A 224 -8.08 -4.12 -0.08
N VAL A 225 -7.47 -3.20 -0.82
CA VAL A 225 -6.16 -3.38 -1.44
C VAL A 225 -5.27 -2.19 -1.11
N LEU A 226 -3.99 -2.47 -0.81
CA LEU A 226 -2.92 -1.48 -0.78
C LEU A 226 -1.78 -1.98 -1.66
N VAL A 227 -1.22 -1.09 -2.48
CA VAL A 227 -0.08 -1.38 -3.33
C VAL A 227 1.10 -0.44 -3.04
N GLN A 228 2.33 -0.97 -3.17
CA GLN A 228 3.53 -0.17 -3.38
C GLN A 228 3.94 -0.35 -4.84
N CYS A 229 3.62 0.67 -5.67
CA CYS A 229 3.72 0.62 -7.11
C CYS A 229 5.08 1.14 -7.60
N ASN A 230 5.89 0.23 -8.17
CA ASN A 230 7.22 0.51 -8.70
C ASN A 230 7.54 -0.39 -9.90
N TYR A 231 6.65 -0.50 -10.87
CA TYR A 231 6.78 -1.43 -12.00
C TYR A 231 6.40 -0.80 -13.34
N GLY A 232 6.73 -1.52 -14.41
CA GLY A 232 6.17 -1.34 -15.73
C GLY A 232 6.85 -0.27 -16.58
N VAL A 233 6.71 -0.42 -17.90
CA VAL A 233 7.15 0.56 -18.88
C VAL A 233 5.99 1.41 -19.37
N ARG A 234 6.27 2.66 -19.73
CA ARG A 234 5.30 3.66 -20.16
C ARG A 234 4.38 3.17 -21.27
N GLU A 235 4.96 2.57 -22.29
CA GLU A 235 4.24 2.11 -23.48
C GLU A 235 3.10 1.13 -23.16
N GLN A 236 3.27 0.31 -22.13
CA GLN A 236 2.27 -0.69 -21.75
C GLN A 236 1.12 -0.13 -20.91
N LEU A 237 1.26 1.07 -20.33
CA LEU A 237 0.24 1.62 -19.42
C LEU A 237 -1.15 1.68 -20.07
N ARG A 238 -2.11 1.05 -19.38
CA ARG A 238 -3.54 1.10 -19.71
C ARG A 238 -4.31 1.66 -18.50
N ILE A 239 -5.21 2.60 -18.77
CA ILE A 239 -6.13 3.17 -17.77
C ILE A 239 -7.54 3.07 -18.35
N ALA A 240 -8.45 2.38 -17.66
CA ALA A 240 -9.80 2.11 -18.16
C ALA A 240 -9.82 1.48 -19.58
N GLY A 241 -8.83 0.65 -19.90
CA GLY A 241 -8.63 0.01 -21.20
C GLY A 241 -8.03 0.92 -22.29
N VAL A 242 -7.79 2.20 -22.01
CA VAL A 242 -7.20 3.16 -22.93
C VAL A 242 -5.68 3.06 -22.91
N PRO A 243 -4.96 3.07 -24.06
CA PRO A 243 -3.51 2.99 -24.14
C PRO A 243 -2.84 4.33 -23.75
N VAL A 244 -3.00 4.75 -22.50
CA VAL A 244 -2.55 6.04 -21.99
C VAL A 244 -1.04 6.23 -22.16
N GLY A 245 -0.27 5.15 -22.04
CA GLY A 245 1.18 5.19 -22.19
C GLY A 245 1.65 5.56 -23.59
N HIS A 246 0.89 5.20 -24.63
CA HIS A 246 1.16 5.64 -26.01
C HIS A 246 0.80 7.12 -26.24
N GLU A 247 -0.25 7.60 -25.56
CA GLU A 247 -0.74 8.97 -25.72
C GLU A 247 0.08 9.99 -24.91
N ILE A 248 0.71 9.55 -23.81
CA ILE A 248 1.57 10.38 -22.95
C ILE A 248 2.95 9.72 -22.91
N SER A 249 3.72 9.87 -23.97
CA SER A 249 4.99 9.14 -24.19
C SER A 249 6.24 9.91 -23.79
N GLU A 250 6.12 11.18 -23.37
CA GLU A 250 7.27 12.01 -23.03
C GLU A 250 7.87 11.64 -21.67
N HIS A 251 9.15 11.95 -21.46
CA HIS A 251 9.88 11.80 -20.20
C HIS A 251 9.91 10.36 -19.66
N THR A 252 10.23 9.41 -20.53
CA THR A 252 10.48 8.02 -20.14
C THR A 252 11.80 7.89 -19.37
N VAL A 253 11.90 6.87 -18.50
CA VAL A 253 13.02 6.67 -17.58
C VAL A 253 13.93 5.54 -18.04
N TRP A 254 13.36 4.43 -18.50
CA TRP A 254 14.09 3.23 -18.94
C TRP A 254 13.47 2.60 -20.18
N LYS A 255 14.22 1.65 -20.77
CA LYS A 255 13.79 0.96 -21.99
C LYS A 255 13.18 -0.42 -21.73
N ASP A 256 13.57 -1.04 -20.63
CA ASP A 256 13.17 -2.41 -20.27
C ASP A 256 12.20 -2.37 -19.07
N ASP A 257 11.36 -3.40 -18.97
CA ASP A 257 10.46 -3.57 -17.83
C ASP A 257 11.29 -3.98 -16.61
N VAL A 258 11.57 -2.99 -15.78
CA VAL A 258 12.30 -3.14 -14.52
C VAL A 258 11.46 -2.58 -13.40
N GLY A 259 11.56 -3.20 -12.24
CA GLY A 259 10.84 -2.73 -11.06
C GLY A 259 10.06 -3.86 -10.42
N SER A 260 9.17 -3.52 -9.51
CA SER A 260 8.45 -4.48 -8.67
C SER A 260 7.14 -3.89 -8.19
N ILE A 261 6.22 -4.74 -7.75
CA ILE A 261 5.03 -4.28 -7.04
C ILE A 261 4.72 -5.21 -5.86
N ILE A 262 4.45 -4.60 -4.71
CA ILE A 262 3.87 -5.32 -3.58
C ILE A 262 2.38 -5.01 -3.52
N ILE A 263 1.57 -6.07 -3.43
CA ILE A 263 0.11 -5.96 -3.30
C ILE A 263 -0.34 -6.68 -2.03
N VAL A 264 -0.99 -5.92 -1.15
CA VAL A 264 -1.63 -6.43 0.06
C VAL A 264 -3.14 -6.41 -0.14
N VAL A 265 -3.78 -7.56 0.00
CA VAL A 265 -5.24 -7.71 -0.11
C VAL A 265 -5.81 -8.10 1.25
N ALA A 266 -6.74 -7.32 1.75
CA ALA A 266 -7.49 -7.58 2.98
C ALA A 266 -8.95 -7.93 2.66
N THR A 267 -9.58 -8.76 3.48
CA THR A 267 -11.04 -8.98 3.42
C THR A 267 -11.59 -9.36 4.80
N ASP A 268 -12.86 -9.08 5.03
CA ASP A 268 -13.64 -9.59 6.17
C ASP A 268 -14.46 -10.84 5.83
N ALA A 269 -14.38 -11.33 4.58
CA ALA A 269 -14.97 -12.61 4.20
C ALA A 269 -14.29 -13.78 4.95
N PRO A 270 -15.03 -14.78 5.43
CA PRO A 270 -14.48 -15.91 6.17
C PRO A 270 -13.76 -16.88 5.21
N LEU A 271 -12.54 -16.54 4.86
CA LEU A 271 -11.68 -17.29 3.97
C LEU A 271 -10.57 -18.03 4.73
N ILE A 272 -10.32 -19.28 4.34
CA ILE A 272 -9.19 -20.07 4.82
C ILE A 272 -7.94 -19.85 3.95
N PRO A 273 -6.72 -20.25 4.39
CA PRO A 273 -5.47 -19.94 3.68
C PRO A 273 -5.46 -20.37 2.20
N THR A 274 -6.00 -21.54 1.85
CA THR A 274 -6.06 -22.00 0.45
C THR A 274 -6.95 -21.11 -0.43
N GLN A 275 -8.01 -20.54 0.13
CA GLN A 275 -8.88 -19.58 -0.56
C GLN A 275 -8.20 -18.22 -0.70
N LEU A 276 -7.48 -17.75 0.35
CA LEU A 276 -6.68 -16.53 0.32
C LEU A 276 -5.55 -16.61 -0.71
N LYS A 277 -4.92 -17.77 -0.89
CA LYS A 277 -3.94 -17.99 -1.97
C LYS A 277 -4.56 -17.80 -3.35
N ARG A 278 -5.82 -18.21 -3.54
CA ARG A 278 -6.57 -17.96 -4.78
C ARG A 278 -6.90 -16.46 -4.96
N VAL A 279 -7.17 -15.74 -3.88
CA VAL A 279 -7.35 -14.28 -3.90
C VAL A 279 -6.04 -13.58 -4.27
N ALA A 280 -4.93 -13.91 -3.62
CA ALA A 280 -3.61 -13.34 -3.92
C ALA A 280 -3.24 -13.50 -5.41
N ARG A 281 -3.48 -14.67 -6.00
CA ARG A 281 -3.27 -14.91 -7.44
C ARG A 281 -4.09 -13.99 -8.35
N ARG A 282 -5.27 -13.52 -7.93
CA ARG A 282 -6.12 -12.61 -8.74
C ARG A 282 -5.58 -11.19 -8.78
N ALA A 283 -4.70 -10.82 -7.87
CA ALA A 283 -4.02 -9.54 -7.93
C ALA A 283 -3.28 -9.34 -9.26
N SER A 284 -2.68 -10.41 -9.82
CA SER A 284 -2.03 -10.38 -11.14
C SER A 284 -2.96 -9.97 -12.28
N LEU A 285 -4.25 -10.32 -12.20
CA LEU A 285 -5.22 -9.95 -13.23
C LEU A 285 -5.56 -8.45 -13.18
N GLY A 286 -5.60 -7.86 -11.97
CA GLY A 286 -5.75 -6.42 -11.80
C GLY A 286 -4.52 -5.66 -12.34
N LEU A 287 -3.33 -6.17 -12.05
CA LEU A 287 -2.08 -5.66 -12.59
C LEU A 287 -2.05 -5.72 -14.13
N GLY A 288 -2.48 -6.85 -14.71
CA GLY A 288 -2.60 -7.01 -16.17
C GLY A 288 -3.59 -6.04 -16.82
N ARG A 289 -4.67 -5.61 -16.12
CA ARG A 289 -5.59 -4.56 -16.63
C ARG A 289 -4.90 -3.21 -16.81
N ASN A 290 -3.88 -2.92 -16.03
CA ASN A 290 -3.07 -1.71 -16.13
C ASN A 290 -1.92 -1.84 -17.14
N GLY A 291 -1.83 -2.99 -17.84
CA GLY A 291 -0.91 -3.24 -18.93
C GLY A 291 0.38 -3.95 -18.56
N SER A 292 0.61 -4.32 -17.30
CA SER A 292 1.80 -5.09 -16.93
C SER A 292 1.79 -6.48 -17.57
N TYR A 293 2.95 -6.91 -18.02
CA TYR A 293 3.24 -8.30 -18.37
C TYR A 293 4.25 -8.97 -17.43
N SER A 294 4.63 -8.28 -16.34
CA SER A 294 5.56 -8.78 -15.30
C SER A 294 6.88 -9.27 -15.92
N GLY A 295 7.69 -8.35 -16.43
CA GLY A 295 8.98 -8.65 -17.08
C GLY A 295 9.94 -9.39 -16.16
N ASP A 296 10.93 -10.09 -16.72
CA ASP A 296 11.88 -10.95 -16.01
C ASP A 296 12.58 -10.26 -14.82
N GLY A 297 12.87 -8.97 -14.96
CA GLY A 297 13.50 -8.15 -13.90
C GLY A 297 12.56 -7.71 -12.78
N SER A 298 11.28 -8.07 -12.82
CA SER A 298 10.28 -7.63 -11.85
C SER A 298 10.21 -8.54 -10.62
N GLY A 299 9.89 -7.96 -9.44
CA GLY A 299 9.58 -8.68 -8.20
C GLY A 299 8.12 -8.41 -7.81
N ASP A 300 7.20 -9.18 -8.37
CA ASP A 300 5.76 -9.00 -8.18
C ASP A 300 5.25 -10.00 -7.15
N ILE A 301 5.12 -9.54 -5.89
CA ILE A 301 4.80 -10.40 -4.75
C ILE A 301 3.54 -9.89 -4.05
N PHE A 302 2.60 -10.79 -3.80
CA PHE A 302 1.28 -10.49 -3.28
C PHE A 302 0.99 -11.26 -2.01
N ILE A 303 0.29 -10.64 -1.05
CA ILE A 303 -0.19 -11.29 0.16
C ILE A 303 -1.66 -10.95 0.37
N ALA A 304 -2.45 -11.93 0.76
CA ALA A 304 -3.86 -11.76 1.08
C ALA A 304 -4.14 -12.27 2.49
N PHE A 305 -5.00 -11.58 3.24
CA PHE A 305 -5.42 -12.00 4.57
C PHE A 305 -6.90 -11.75 4.81
N SER A 306 -7.46 -12.48 5.79
CA SER A 306 -8.85 -12.30 6.22
C SER A 306 -8.91 -11.92 7.69
N THR A 307 -9.66 -10.85 8.01
CA THR A 307 -9.95 -10.43 9.39
C THR A 307 -11.09 -11.23 10.03
N ALA A 308 -11.73 -12.13 9.32
CA ALA A 308 -12.67 -13.08 9.90
C ALA A 308 -11.94 -14.12 10.79
N ASN A 309 -12.69 -14.98 11.46
CA ASN A 309 -12.15 -16.03 12.34
C ASN A 309 -11.18 -15.50 13.41
N ALA A 310 -11.57 -14.43 14.10
CA ALA A 310 -10.81 -13.94 15.24
C ALA A 310 -10.63 -15.07 16.28
N GLY A 311 -9.43 -15.16 16.89
CA GLY A 311 -9.09 -16.20 17.84
C GLY A 311 -8.80 -17.56 17.22
N ALA A 312 -8.59 -17.66 15.89
CA ALA A 312 -8.23 -18.92 15.24
C ALA A 312 -6.89 -19.51 15.75
N VAL A 313 -5.98 -18.63 16.19
CA VAL A 313 -4.78 -19.00 16.95
C VAL A 313 -5.10 -18.86 18.43
N GLY A 314 -5.90 -19.77 18.94
CA GLY A 314 -6.36 -19.73 20.33
C GLY A 314 -5.61 -20.70 21.24
N PRO A 315 -6.03 -20.80 22.52
CA PRO A 315 -5.52 -21.78 23.44
C PRO A 315 -5.72 -23.21 22.92
N LYS A 316 -5.06 -24.19 23.55
CA LYS A 316 -5.13 -25.60 23.18
C LYS A 316 -6.57 -26.08 23.00
N GLY A 317 -6.83 -26.83 21.94
CA GLY A 317 -8.13 -27.47 21.67
C GLY A 317 -8.54 -27.38 20.19
N VAL A 318 -9.77 -27.80 19.91
CA VAL A 318 -10.40 -27.70 18.59
C VAL A 318 -11.11 -26.35 18.51
N HIS A 319 -10.95 -25.66 17.37
CA HIS A 319 -11.60 -24.37 17.11
C HIS A 319 -12.63 -24.51 15.97
N ASP A 320 -13.81 -23.92 16.18
CA ASP A 320 -14.81 -23.78 15.14
C ASP A 320 -14.47 -22.62 14.22
N LEU A 321 -14.32 -22.87 12.93
CA LEU A 321 -13.98 -21.87 11.93
C LEU A 321 -15.13 -21.70 10.93
N LYS A 322 -15.33 -20.45 10.49
CA LYS A 322 -16.25 -20.15 9.39
C LYS A 322 -15.47 -20.18 8.07
N MET A 323 -16.07 -20.80 7.07
CA MET A 323 -15.50 -20.86 5.71
C MET A 323 -16.59 -20.59 4.69
N LEU A 324 -16.32 -19.67 3.77
CA LEU A 324 -17.17 -19.44 2.60
C LEU A 324 -17.08 -20.64 1.63
N PRO A 325 -18.20 -21.17 1.10
CA PRO A 325 -18.15 -22.18 0.06
C PRO A 325 -17.37 -21.72 -1.18
N ASN A 326 -16.64 -22.63 -1.81
CA ASN A 326 -15.78 -22.29 -2.96
C ASN A 326 -16.56 -21.78 -4.18
N ASP A 327 -17.79 -22.19 -4.38
CA ASP A 327 -18.69 -21.76 -5.44
C ASP A 327 -19.22 -20.33 -5.23
N GLN A 328 -18.98 -19.74 -4.07
CA GLN A 328 -19.33 -18.34 -3.74
C GLN A 328 -18.13 -17.36 -3.82
N MET A 329 -16.98 -17.81 -4.32
CA MET A 329 -15.74 -17.00 -4.37
C MET A 329 -15.68 -16.02 -5.53
N ASP A 330 -16.44 -16.19 -6.61
CA ASP A 330 -16.31 -15.37 -7.82
C ASP A 330 -16.51 -13.86 -7.60
N PRO A 331 -17.48 -13.41 -6.78
CA PRO A 331 -17.59 -11.99 -6.48
C PRO A 331 -16.36 -11.41 -5.76
N ILE A 332 -15.72 -12.18 -4.88
CA ILE A 332 -14.49 -11.78 -4.17
C ILE A 332 -13.30 -11.68 -5.16
N PHE A 333 -13.18 -12.63 -6.08
CA PHE A 333 -12.15 -12.59 -7.11
C PHE A 333 -12.29 -11.36 -8.02
N LEU A 334 -13.53 -11.08 -8.49
CA LEU A 334 -13.79 -9.90 -9.31
C LEU A 334 -13.48 -8.62 -8.55
N ALA A 335 -13.94 -8.49 -7.31
CA ALA A 335 -13.69 -7.33 -6.45
C ALA A 335 -12.18 -7.12 -6.20
N THR A 336 -11.41 -8.21 -6.02
CA THR A 336 -9.94 -8.14 -5.89
C THR A 336 -9.31 -7.54 -7.14
N VAL A 337 -9.69 -8.02 -8.33
CA VAL A 337 -9.17 -7.52 -9.63
C VAL A 337 -9.47 -6.03 -9.79
N GLN A 338 -10.72 -5.63 -9.52
CA GLN A 338 -11.17 -4.24 -9.62
C GLN A 338 -10.47 -3.29 -8.63
N ALA A 339 -10.27 -3.75 -7.39
CA ALA A 339 -9.60 -2.95 -6.36
C ALA A 339 -8.10 -2.80 -6.66
N VAL A 340 -7.43 -3.84 -7.16
CA VAL A 340 -6.02 -3.75 -7.59
C VAL A 340 -5.85 -2.78 -8.75
N GLU A 341 -6.68 -2.88 -9.79
CA GLU A 341 -6.68 -1.96 -10.94
C GLU A 341 -6.75 -0.50 -10.47
N GLU A 342 -7.70 -0.18 -9.58
CA GLU A 342 -7.88 1.18 -9.07
C GLU A 342 -6.75 1.62 -8.14
N ALA A 343 -6.26 0.76 -7.24
CA ALA A 343 -5.19 1.08 -6.31
C ALA A 343 -3.89 1.48 -7.05
N VAL A 344 -3.54 0.80 -8.12
CA VAL A 344 -2.38 1.13 -8.97
C VAL A 344 -2.54 2.51 -9.59
N ILE A 345 -3.71 2.83 -10.14
CA ILE A 345 -3.95 4.14 -10.75
C ILE A 345 -3.96 5.25 -9.69
N ASN A 346 -4.54 4.99 -8.51
CA ASN A 346 -4.51 5.94 -7.40
C ASN A 346 -3.07 6.24 -6.95
N ALA A 347 -2.17 5.25 -6.92
CA ALA A 347 -0.76 5.47 -6.60
C ALA A 347 -0.09 6.48 -7.53
N MET A 348 -0.37 6.42 -8.83
CA MET A 348 0.16 7.35 -9.83
C MET A 348 -0.52 8.72 -9.79
N VAL A 349 -1.84 8.76 -9.61
CA VAL A 349 -2.62 10.02 -9.58
C VAL A 349 -2.29 10.84 -8.33
N ALA A 350 -2.11 10.20 -7.19
CA ALA A 350 -1.75 10.89 -5.94
C ALA A 350 -0.27 11.27 -5.86
N ALA A 351 0.57 10.76 -6.77
CA ALA A 351 2.00 11.04 -6.77
C ALA A 351 2.32 12.42 -7.33
N GLU A 352 3.37 13.03 -6.82
CA GLU A 352 3.88 14.34 -7.24
C GLU A 352 5.26 14.16 -7.89
N THR A 353 5.60 15.00 -8.87
CA THR A 353 6.93 15.03 -9.48
C THR A 353 8.01 15.08 -8.40
N MET A 354 9.02 14.24 -8.53
CA MET A 354 10.08 14.13 -7.53
C MET A 354 11.46 14.12 -8.18
N THR A 355 12.35 14.98 -7.66
CA THR A 355 13.78 14.97 -7.98
C THR A 355 14.54 14.32 -6.83
N GLY A 356 15.49 13.45 -7.16
CA GLY A 356 16.30 12.70 -6.21
C GLY A 356 17.77 12.63 -6.61
N ALA A 357 18.38 11.47 -6.40
CA ALA A 357 19.79 11.21 -6.63
C ALA A 357 20.27 11.61 -8.03
N ASN A 358 21.41 12.33 -8.09
CA ASN A 358 22.01 12.83 -9.33
C ASN A 358 21.08 13.77 -10.13
N ASP A 359 20.21 14.52 -9.44
CA ASP A 359 19.22 15.43 -10.03
C ASP A 359 18.24 14.73 -11.00
N ARG A 360 18.10 13.40 -10.90
CA ARG A 360 17.13 12.64 -11.68
C ARG A 360 15.72 13.03 -11.25
N THR A 361 14.88 13.31 -12.22
CA THR A 361 13.48 13.70 -11.98
C THR A 361 12.54 12.69 -12.61
N VAL A 362 11.55 12.26 -11.84
CA VAL A 362 10.42 11.45 -12.31
C VAL A 362 9.17 12.31 -12.21
N ILE A 363 8.50 12.50 -13.35
CA ILE A 363 7.29 13.32 -13.42
C ILE A 363 6.07 12.60 -12.87
N ALA A 364 5.17 13.34 -12.25
CA ALA A 364 3.83 12.85 -11.95
C ALA A 364 3.03 12.56 -13.23
N LEU A 365 2.03 11.69 -13.16
CA LEU A 365 1.06 11.51 -14.24
C LEU A 365 0.31 12.83 -14.47
N PRO A 366 0.38 13.45 -15.68
CA PRO A 366 -0.27 14.74 -15.91
C PRO A 366 -1.80 14.60 -15.97
N HIS A 367 -2.50 15.09 -14.96
CA HIS A 367 -3.95 14.90 -14.79
C HIS A 367 -4.77 15.44 -15.97
N ASP A 368 -4.43 16.63 -16.47
CA ASP A 368 -5.16 17.22 -17.60
C ASP A 368 -4.99 16.41 -18.88
N LYS A 369 -3.75 15.96 -19.19
CA LYS A 369 -3.48 15.07 -20.33
C LYS A 369 -4.22 13.74 -20.18
N LEU A 370 -4.23 13.14 -18.97
CA LEU A 370 -5.00 11.92 -18.71
C LEU A 370 -6.49 12.13 -19.03
N ARG A 371 -7.09 13.22 -18.55
CA ARG A 371 -8.50 13.53 -18.83
C ARG A 371 -8.76 13.77 -20.33
N GLU A 372 -7.86 14.44 -21.04
CA GLU A 372 -7.94 14.64 -22.50
C GLU A 372 -7.91 13.31 -23.24
N VAL A 373 -6.97 12.42 -22.87
CA VAL A 373 -6.84 11.09 -23.46
C VAL A 373 -8.11 10.26 -23.20
N LEU A 374 -8.58 10.20 -21.96
CA LEU A 374 -9.82 9.46 -21.66
C LEU A 374 -11.03 10.02 -22.42
N ARG A 375 -11.12 11.34 -22.60
CA ARG A 375 -12.19 11.98 -23.41
C ARG A 375 -12.08 11.61 -24.89
N LYS A 376 -10.86 11.63 -25.46
CA LYS A 376 -10.59 11.20 -26.84
C LYS A 376 -11.09 9.78 -27.14
N TYR A 377 -10.97 8.88 -26.17
CA TYR A 377 -11.40 7.49 -26.28
C TYR A 377 -12.84 7.23 -25.75
N ASN A 378 -13.60 8.29 -25.44
CA ASN A 378 -14.96 8.20 -24.84
C ASN A 378 -15.00 7.36 -23.54
N ARG A 379 -13.97 7.46 -22.72
CA ARG A 379 -13.83 6.72 -21.45
C ARG A 379 -13.80 7.63 -20.23
N LEU A 380 -13.95 8.94 -20.38
CA LEU A 380 -14.08 9.84 -19.23
C LEU A 380 -15.49 9.71 -18.64
N ALA A 381 -15.60 9.40 -17.35
CA ALA A 381 -16.88 9.41 -16.65
C ALA A 381 -17.47 10.84 -16.64
N LYS A 382 -18.80 10.92 -16.70
CA LYS A 382 -19.55 12.19 -16.67
C LYS A 382 -19.61 12.78 -15.28
#